data_0b38dc13fb7a2b78345dee63e1514912
#
_entry.id   0b38dc13fb7a2b78345dee63e1514912
#
_cell.length_a   1.000
_cell.length_b   1.000
_cell.length_c   1.000
_cell.angle_alpha   90.00
_cell.angle_beta   90.00
_cell.angle_gamma   90.00
#
_symmetry.space_group_name_H-M   'P 1'
#
loop_
_entity.id
_entity.type
_entity.pdbx_description
1 polymer ?
#
loop_
_entity_poly.entity_id
_entity_poly.type
_entity_poly.pdbx_seq_one_letter_code
_entity_poly.pdbx_strand_id
1 'polypeptide(L)'
;MRLTPVILITLTVAAPTITAAPISFNRDIRPILSNNCYQCHGPDSAARKAKLRLDREADSRAELKGGARAIVPGEITESELIYRITTDDADEKMPPADSHRHLTPKQIELLKQWVKEGGKYEGHWAFIPPTAAPFPKVKLKTWPHNGIDHFILARLEAEGLKPSHE
;
A
#
# COMPACT_ATOMS: atom_id res chain seq x y z
N MET A 1 -42.89 50.63 -12.32
CA MET A 1 -42.29 49.34 -12.63
C MET A 1 -41.44 48.93 -11.44
N ARG A 2 -41.86 47.90 -10.68
CA ARG A 2 -41.07 47.35 -9.54
C ARG A 2 -40.29 46.15 -10.05
N LEU A 3 -38.95 46.25 -10.10
CA LEU A 3 -38.04 45.14 -10.41
C LEU A 3 -37.88 44.28 -9.17
N THR A 4 -38.37 43.04 -9.17
CA THR A 4 -38.11 42.05 -8.14
C THR A 4 -36.75 41.41 -8.38
N PRO A 5 -35.86 41.40 -7.39
CA PRO A 5 -34.54 40.73 -7.55
C PRO A 5 -34.75 39.20 -7.55
N VAL A 6 -34.23 38.53 -8.58
CA VAL A 6 -34.14 37.07 -8.63
C VAL A 6 -32.85 36.66 -7.87
N ILE A 7 -33.04 35.99 -6.71
CA ILE A 7 -31.92 35.43 -5.93
C ILE A 7 -31.59 34.06 -6.55
N LEU A 8 -30.44 33.99 -7.19
CA LEU A 8 -29.88 32.72 -7.70
C LEU A 8 -29.20 31.99 -6.53
N ILE A 9 -29.82 30.93 -6.02
CA ILE A 9 -29.24 30.05 -5.00
C ILE A 9 -28.35 29.02 -5.72
N THR A 10 -27.03 29.19 -5.65
CA THR A 10 -26.08 28.19 -6.14
C THR A 10 -25.94 27.06 -5.10
N LEU A 11 -26.45 25.88 -5.43
CA LEU A 11 -26.32 24.67 -4.62
C LEU A 11 -24.90 24.09 -4.83
N THR A 12 -24.00 24.32 -3.88
CA THR A 12 -22.67 23.71 -3.88
C THR A 12 -22.80 22.26 -3.38
N VAL A 13 -22.68 21.31 -4.31
CA VAL A 13 -22.58 19.88 -3.98
C VAL A 13 -21.16 19.59 -3.52
N ALA A 14 -20.98 19.40 -2.20
CA ALA A 14 -19.71 18.91 -1.65
C ALA A 14 -19.55 17.43 -2.04
N ALA A 15 -18.59 17.14 -2.92
CA ALA A 15 -18.22 15.76 -3.22
C ALA A 15 -17.56 15.11 -1.98
N PRO A 16 -17.94 13.86 -1.61
CA PRO A 16 -17.28 13.16 -0.52
C PRO A 16 -15.81 12.93 -0.86
N THR A 17 -14.90 13.40 -0.03
CA THR A 17 -13.49 13.07 -0.10
C THR A 17 -13.32 11.61 0.27
N ILE A 18 -13.07 10.75 -0.71
CA ILE A 18 -12.67 9.36 -0.47
C ILE A 18 -11.24 9.40 0.05
N THR A 19 -11.08 9.33 1.36
CA THR A 19 -9.75 9.17 1.97
C THR A 19 -9.29 7.74 1.68
N ALA A 20 -8.24 7.60 0.88
CA ALA A 20 -7.62 6.29 0.66
C ALA A 20 -7.16 5.71 2.00
N ALA A 21 -7.35 4.40 2.20
CA ALA A 21 -6.86 3.73 3.39
C ALA A 21 -5.33 3.88 3.49
N PRO A 22 -4.77 4.06 4.70
CA PRO A 22 -3.33 4.20 4.87
C PRO A 22 -2.59 2.97 4.34
N ILE A 23 -1.40 3.20 3.79
CA ILE A 23 -0.56 2.13 3.26
C ILE A 23 -0.11 1.23 4.41
N SER A 24 -0.37 -0.09 4.27
CA SER A 24 0.13 -1.12 5.18
C SER A 24 1.35 -1.79 4.56
N PHE A 25 2.44 -1.85 5.31
CA PHE A 25 3.65 -2.50 4.84
C PHE A 25 3.40 -3.97 4.48
N ASN A 26 2.74 -4.73 5.34
CA ASN A 26 2.51 -6.16 5.13
C ASN A 26 1.55 -6.45 3.95
N ARG A 27 0.53 -5.61 3.77
CA ARG A 27 -0.48 -5.79 2.71
C ARG A 27 0.00 -5.28 1.36
N ASP A 28 0.60 -4.08 1.33
CA ASP A 28 0.79 -3.32 0.10
C ASP A 28 2.25 -3.30 -0.37
N ILE A 29 3.22 -3.24 0.55
CA ILE A 29 4.64 -3.01 0.24
C ILE A 29 5.44 -4.31 0.26
N ARG A 30 5.30 -5.11 1.32
CA ARG A 30 6.06 -6.35 1.48
C ARG A 30 5.92 -7.31 0.30
N PRO A 31 4.74 -7.52 -0.33
CA PRO A 31 4.63 -8.35 -1.53
C PRO A 31 5.43 -7.81 -2.71
N ILE A 32 5.49 -6.48 -2.89
CA ILE A 32 6.28 -5.86 -3.96
C ILE A 32 7.77 -6.11 -3.73
N LEU A 33 8.26 -5.84 -2.52
CA LEU A 33 9.67 -6.02 -2.17
C LEU A 33 10.08 -7.50 -2.23
N SER A 34 9.26 -8.41 -1.71
CA SER A 34 9.56 -9.84 -1.70
C SER A 34 9.66 -10.43 -3.11
N ASN A 35 8.77 -10.03 -4.00
CA ASN A 35 8.73 -10.55 -5.35
C ASN A 35 9.83 -9.97 -6.25
N ASN A 36 10.25 -8.73 -6.00
CA ASN A 36 11.15 -8.03 -6.92
C ASN A 36 12.56 -7.75 -6.36
N CYS A 37 12.73 -7.72 -5.03
CA CYS A 37 13.97 -7.22 -4.39
C CYS A 37 14.66 -8.23 -3.47
N TYR A 38 13.89 -9.03 -2.68
CA TYR A 38 14.47 -9.84 -1.59
C TYR A 38 15.39 -10.96 -2.05
N GLN A 39 15.34 -11.39 -3.31
CA GLN A 39 16.31 -12.36 -3.82
C GLN A 39 17.74 -11.85 -3.72
N CYS A 40 17.95 -10.55 -4.03
CA CYS A 40 19.25 -9.90 -3.99
C CYS A 40 19.44 -8.96 -2.79
N HIS A 41 18.35 -8.48 -2.17
CA HIS A 41 18.38 -7.53 -1.05
C HIS A 41 17.51 -8.02 0.12
N GLY A 42 17.60 -9.29 0.44
CA GLY A 42 16.82 -9.96 1.47
C GLY A 42 17.66 -10.75 2.47
N PRO A 43 17.03 -11.75 3.14
CA PRO A 43 17.64 -12.50 4.23
C PRO A 43 18.80 -13.40 3.81
N ASP A 44 18.80 -13.91 2.58
CA ASP A 44 19.85 -14.82 2.12
C ASP A 44 21.20 -14.10 1.98
N SER A 45 22.14 -14.43 2.85
CA SER A 45 23.47 -13.83 2.86
C SER A 45 24.35 -14.25 1.68
N ALA A 46 24.10 -15.40 1.08
CA ALA A 46 24.86 -15.90 -0.07
C ALA A 46 24.48 -15.18 -1.36
N ALA A 47 23.21 -14.87 -1.53
CA ALA A 47 22.72 -14.16 -2.71
C ALA A 47 22.76 -12.63 -2.57
N ARG A 48 22.96 -12.11 -1.35
CA ARG A 48 22.81 -10.69 -1.04
C ARG A 48 23.83 -9.81 -1.76
N LYS A 49 23.31 -8.78 -2.44
CA LYS A 49 24.11 -7.76 -3.11
C LYS A 49 24.20 -6.48 -2.27
N ALA A 50 25.30 -5.74 -2.43
CA ALA A 50 25.57 -4.46 -1.75
C ALA A 50 25.42 -4.48 -0.21
N LYS A 51 25.37 -5.66 0.42
CA LYS A 51 25.06 -5.86 1.86
C LYS A 51 23.70 -5.27 2.27
N LEU A 52 22.85 -4.87 1.32
CA LEU A 52 21.56 -4.24 1.57
C LEU A 52 20.49 -5.29 1.95
N ARG A 53 19.69 -4.98 2.96
CA ARG A 53 18.52 -5.73 3.39
C ARG A 53 17.29 -4.84 3.39
N LEU A 54 16.41 -5.04 2.42
CA LEU A 54 15.12 -4.35 2.33
C LEU A 54 14.02 -5.07 3.13
N ASP A 55 14.29 -6.21 3.70
CA ASP A 55 13.38 -6.95 4.58
C ASP A 55 13.45 -6.49 6.05
N ARG A 56 14.39 -5.60 6.39
CA ARG A 56 14.58 -5.06 7.74
C ARG A 56 14.69 -3.54 7.72
N GLU A 57 13.92 -2.90 8.58
CA GLU A 57 13.84 -1.44 8.67
C GLU A 57 15.19 -0.80 8.96
N ALA A 58 15.91 -1.29 9.98
CA ALA A 58 17.19 -0.74 10.38
C ALA A 58 18.23 -0.82 9.25
N ASP A 59 18.29 -1.96 8.55
CA ASP A 59 19.28 -2.19 7.49
C ASP A 59 18.93 -1.39 6.22
N SER A 60 17.63 -1.20 5.92
CA SER A 60 17.19 -0.40 4.77
C SER A 60 17.47 1.10 4.93
N ARG A 61 17.58 1.56 6.17
CA ARG A 61 17.89 2.96 6.55
C ARG A 61 19.37 3.17 6.85
N ALA A 62 20.16 2.10 6.93
CA ALA A 62 21.59 2.19 7.17
C ALA A 62 22.30 2.83 5.97
N GLU A 63 23.43 3.45 6.25
CA GLU A 63 24.29 4.03 5.22
C GLU A 63 24.95 2.92 4.40
N LEU A 64 24.84 3.03 3.09
CA LEU A 64 25.46 2.15 2.10
C LEU A 64 26.87 2.65 1.76
N LYS A 65 27.63 1.82 1.06
CA LYS A 65 28.91 2.25 0.50
C LYS A 65 28.70 3.46 -0.42
N GLY A 66 29.32 4.59 -0.09
CA GLY A 66 29.17 5.84 -0.81
C GLY A 66 28.24 6.86 -0.15
N GLY A 67 27.74 6.60 1.06
CA GLY A 67 26.98 7.56 1.87
C GLY A 67 25.47 7.58 1.61
N ALA A 68 24.99 6.93 0.54
CA ALA A 68 23.57 6.85 0.24
C ALA A 68 22.81 5.92 1.22
N ARG A 69 21.50 6.08 1.30
CA ARG A 69 20.61 5.19 2.06
C ARG A 69 19.51 4.66 1.15
N ALA A 70 19.18 3.39 1.30
CA ALA A 70 18.12 2.82 0.47
C ALA A 70 16.77 3.51 0.74
N ILE A 71 16.48 3.81 2.00
CA ILE A 71 15.24 4.52 2.40
C ILE A 71 15.60 5.63 3.38
N VAL A 72 15.24 6.85 3.03
CA VAL A 72 15.24 8.02 3.90
C VAL A 72 13.76 8.37 4.18
N PRO A 73 13.27 8.17 5.41
CA PRO A 73 11.86 8.36 5.73
C PRO A 73 11.37 9.78 5.40
N GLY A 74 10.33 9.86 4.58
CA GLY A 74 9.72 11.12 4.15
C GLY A 74 10.38 11.76 2.92
N GLU A 75 11.62 11.36 2.57
CA GLU A 75 12.44 12.01 1.54
C GLU A 75 12.59 11.11 0.30
N ILE A 76 11.74 11.35 -0.69
CA ILE A 76 11.70 10.57 -1.94
C ILE A 76 13.01 10.74 -2.72
N THR A 77 13.51 11.97 -2.83
CA THR A 77 14.70 12.31 -3.61
C THR A 77 16.00 11.81 -3.01
N GLU A 78 16.05 11.66 -1.68
CA GLU A 78 17.20 11.16 -0.94
C GLU A 78 17.19 9.63 -0.82
N SER A 79 16.12 8.98 -1.23
CA SER A 79 15.96 7.53 -1.12
C SER A 79 16.49 6.83 -2.37
N GLU A 80 17.62 6.15 -2.23
CA GLU A 80 18.28 5.41 -3.31
C GLU A 80 17.37 4.36 -3.93
N LEU A 81 16.48 3.73 -3.15
CA LEU A 81 15.45 2.82 -3.64
C LEU A 81 14.61 3.48 -4.73
N ILE A 82 14.13 4.71 -4.51
CA ILE A 82 13.25 5.40 -5.45
C ILE A 82 14.03 5.81 -6.70
N TYR A 83 15.23 6.33 -6.54
CA TYR A 83 16.10 6.63 -7.67
C TYR A 83 16.29 5.41 -8.56
N ARG A 84 16.71 4.28 -7.99
CA ARG A 84 17.01 3.03 -8.70
C ARG A 84 15.82 2.41 -9.42
N ILE A 85 14.61 2.54 -8.90
CA ILE A 85 13.40 1.98 -9.57
C ILE A 85 12.81 2.93 -10.61
N THR A 86 13.29 4.19 -10.68
CA THR A 86 12.75 5.21 -11.60
C THR A 86 13.76 5.71 -12.64
N THR A 87 15.05 5.46 -12.47
CA THR A 87 16.07 5.85 -13.42
C THR A 87 15.91 5.16 -14.77
N ASP A 88 16.29 5.85 -15.84
CA ASP A 88 16.38 5.30 -17.19
C ASP A 88 17.76 4.71 -17.50
N ASP A 89 18.74 4.93 -16.63
CA ASP A 89 20.07 4.33 -16.74
C ASP A 89 20.00 2.82 -16.48
N ALA A 90 20.27 2.03 -17.52
CA ALA A 90 20.18 0.58 -17.48
C ALA A 90 21.15 -0.07 -16.48
N ASP A 91 22.32 0.56 -16.25
CA ASP A 91 23.34 0.02 -15.33
C ASP A 91 22.98 0.26 -13.85
N GLU A 92 22.13 1.24 -13.60
CA GLU A 92 21.69 1.60 -12.26
C GLU A 92 20.27 1.14 -11.93
N LYS A 93 19.48 0.84 -12.95
CA LYS A 93 18.05 0.48 -12.79
C LYS A 93 17.87 -0.81 -12.00
N MET A 94 16.89 -0.76 -11.07
CA MET A 94 16.47 -1.93 -10.30
C MET A 94 14.96 -2.20 -10.48
N PRO A 95 14.57 -3.48 -10.62
CA PRO A 95 15.43 -4.67 -10.76
C PRO A 95 16.20 -4.63 -12.08
N PRO A 96 17.41 -5.24 -12.14
CA PRO A 96 18.18 -5.27 -13.38
C PRO A 96 17.49 -6.15 -14.43
N ALA A 97 17.71 -5.84 -15.71
CA ALA A 97 17.00 -6.45 -16.83
C ALA A 97 17.17 -7.99 -16.90
N ASP A 98 18.35 -8.50 -16.53
CA ASP A 98 18.66 -9.93 -16.51
C ASP A 98 17.94 -10.70 -15.38
N SER A 99 17.37 -10.01 -14.41
CA SER A 99 16.56 -10.63 -13.34
C SER A 99 15.19 -11.12 -13.82
N HIS A 100 14.75 -10.72 -15.01
CA HIS A 100 13.40 -10.96 -15.55
C HIS A 100 12.27 -10.45 -14.64
N ARG A 101 12.56 -9.45 -13.81
CA ARG A 101 11.60 -8.81 -12.89
C ARG A 101 11.43 -7.36 -13.26
N HIS A 102 10.19 -6.87 -13.12
CA HIS A 102 9.87 -5.47 -13.38
C HIS A 102 8.75 -4.99 -12.48
N LEU A 103 8.84 -3.74 -12.11
CA LEU A 103 7.80 -3.07 -11.36
C LEU A 103 6.79 -2.43 -12.31
N THR A 104 5.51 -2.59 -12.01
CA THR A 104 4.47 -1.83 -12.69
C THR A 104 4.49 -0.38 -12.23
N PRO A 105 3.98 0.58 -13.05
CA PRO A 105 3.86 1.99 -12.63
C PRO A 105 3.10 2.15 -11.30
N LYS A 106 2.05 1.35 -11.09
CA LYS A 106 1.28 1.36 -9.83
C LYS A 106 2.13 0.94 -8.62
N GLN A 107 3.00 -0.07 -8.77
CA GLN A 107 3.90 -0.50 -7.71
C GLN A 107 4.96 0.56 -7.39
N ILE A 108 5.48 1.24 -8.41
CA ILE A 108 6.43 2.34 -8.22
C ILE A 108 5.78 3.48 -7.44
N GLU A 109 4.57 3.90 -7.83
CA GLU A 109 3.86 4.96 -7.10
C GLU A 109 3.54 4.56 -5.65
N LEU A 110 3.21 3.28 -5.41
CA LEU A 110 2.94 2.78 -4.07
C LEU A 110 4.21 2.82 -3.18
N LEU A 111 5.37 2.45 -3.74
CA LEU A 111 6.67 2.55 -3.06
C LEU A 111 7.05 4.02 -2.77
N LYS A 112 6.83 4.94 -3.71
CA LYS A 112 7.05 6.37 -3.51
C LYS A 112 6.18 6.92 -2.39
N GLN A 113 4.88 6.60 -2.42
CA GLN A 113 3.95 7.05 -1.40
C GLN A 113 4.31 6.48 -0.02
N TRP A 114 4.69 5.19 0.05
CA TRP A 114 5.14 4.57 1.28
C TRP A 114 6.37 5.28 1.87
N VAL A 115 7.39 5.57 1.06
CA VAL A 115 8.57 6.32 1.51
C VAL A 115 8.17 7.71 1.99
N LYS A 116 7.31 8.42 1.24
CA LYS A 116 6.79 9.74 1.59
C LYS A 116 6.05 9.74 2.94
N GLU A 117 5.32 8.66 3.25
CA GLU A 117 4.63 8.47 4.53
C GLU A 117 5.55 8.00 5.67
N GLY A 118 6.87 8.01 5.44
CA GLY A 118 7.89 7.70 6.43
C GLY A 118 8.48 6.30 6.34
N GLY A 119 8.16 5.52 5.29
CA GLY A 119 8.75 4.21 5.05
C GLY A 119 8.61 3.24 6.22
N LYS A 120 7.43 3.22 6.86
CA LYS A 120 7.19 2.43 8.09
C LYS A 120 7.08 0.96 7.78
N TYR A 121 7.84 0.16 8.52
CA TYR A 121 7.77 -1.30 8.49
C TYR A 121 6.78 -1.81 9.53
N GLU A 122 6.19 -2.95 9.25
CA GLU A 122 5.36 -3.69 10.22
C GLU A 122 6.08 -4.99 10.60
N GLY A 123 5.88 -5.46 11.82
CA GLY A 123 6.31 -6.79 12.25
C GLY A 123 5.71 -7.88 11.36
N HIS A 124 6.28 -9.09 11.45
CA HIS A 124 5.71 -10.21 10.69
C HIS A 124 4.26 -10.42 11.11
N TRP A 125 3.35 -10.52 10.15
CA TRP A 125 1.91 -10.59 10.38
C TRP A 125 1.48 -11.68 11.39
N ALA A 126 2.20 -12.81 11.42
CA ALA A 126 1.93 -13.90 12.36
C ALA A 126 2.15 -13.55 13.84
N PHE A 127 2.89 -12.45 14.11
CA PHE A 127 3.16 -11.96 15.46
C PHE A 127 2.40 -10.66 15.78
N ILE A 128 1.57 -10.19 14.86
CA ILE A 128 0.70 -9.04 15.09
C ILE A 128 -0.61 -9.57 15.66
N PRO A 129 -1.02 -9.17 16.88
CA PRO A 129 -2.30 -9.60 17.43
C PRO A 129 -3.44 -9.23 16.49
N PRO A 130 -4.36 -10.16 16.19
CA PRO A 130 -5.51 -9.84 15.36
C PRO A 130 -6.40 -8.79 16.05
N THR A 131 -6.81 -7.81 15.30
CA THR A 131 -7.78 -6.81 15.75
C THR A 131 -9.17 -7.19 15.25
N ALA A 132 -10.18 -7.07 16.13
CA ALA A 132 -11.56 -7.30 15.72
C ALA A 132 -11.98 -6.26 14.68
N ALA A 133 -12.34 -6.71 13.49
CA ALA A 133 -12.92 -5.83 12.49
C ALA A 133 -14.36 -5.44 12.91
N PRO A 134 -14.80 -4.19 12.67
CA PRO A 134 -16.19 -3.83 12.89
C PRO A 134 -17.10 -4.62 11.94
N PHE A 135 -18.27 -5.01 12.44
CA PHE A 135 -19.23 -5.71 11.59
C PHE A 135 -19.65 -4.83 10.41
N PRO A 136 -19.62 -5.34 9.18
CA PRO A 136 -20.07 -4.60 8.03
C PRO A 136 -21.58 -4.30 8.14
N LYS A 137 -21.97 -3.14 7.61
CA LYS A 137 -23.39 -2.80 7.51
C LYS A 137 -24.03 -3.63 6.41
N VAL A 138 -25.11 -4.30 6.75
CA VAL A 138 -25.89 -5.13 5.82
C VAL A 138 -27.31 -4.59 5.69
N LYS A 139 -27.95 -4.85 4.54
CA LYS A 139 -29.34 -4.42 4.25
C LYS A 139 -30.33 -5.33 4.96
N LEU A 140 -30.15 -6.64 4.86
CA LEU A 140 -31.02 -7.65 5.46
C LEU A 140 -30.62 -7.92 6.91
N LYS A 141 -31.06 -7.07 7.84
CA LYS A 141 -30.65 -7.07 9.25
C LYS A 141 -31.17 -8.28 10.05
N THR A 142 -32.18 -8.98 9.55
CA THR A 142 -32.84 -10.10 10.25
C THR A 142 -32.19 -11.46 9.97
N TRP A 143 -31.32 -11.55 8.97
CA TRP A 143 -30.69 -12.82 8.59
C TRP A 143 -29.46 -13.17 9.43
N PRO A 144 -28.55 -12.23 9.82
CA PRO A 144 -27.37 -12.60 10.61
C PRO A 144 -27.74 -13.07 12.02
N HIS A 145 -27.31 -14.27 12.37
CA HIS A 145 -27.44 -14.85 13.73
C HIS A 145 -26.17 -14.65 14.56
N ASN A 146 -25.03 -14.42 13.91
CA ASN A 146 -23.74 -14.23 14.57
C ASN A 146 -22.84 -13.26 13.79
N GLY A 147 -21.64 -12.98 14.32
CA GLY A 147 -20.70 -12.04 13.69
C GLY A 147 -20.20 -12.48 12.31
N ILE A 148 -20.07 -13.79 12.06
CA ILE A 148 -19.61 -14.33 10.77
C ILE A 148 -20.66 -14.04 9.69
N ASP A 149 -21.94 -14.18 10.03
CA ASP A 149 -23.04 -13.96 9.09
C ASP A 149 -23.05 -12.53 8.54
N HIS A 150 -22.65 -11.54 9.33
CA HIS A 150 -22.52 -10.17 8.84
C HIS A 150 -21.52 -10.05 7.70
N PHE A 151 -20.37 -10.72 7.78
CA PHE A 151 -19.35 -10.69 6.73
C PHE A 151 -19.82 -11.47 5.49
N ILE A 152 -20.43 -12.64 5.69
CA ILE A 152 -20.99 -13.44 4.59
C ILE A 152 -22.08 -12.65 3.86
N LEU A 153 -23.04 -12.11 4.60
CA LEU A 153 -24.15 -11.35 4.00
C LEU A 153 -23.68 -10.09 3.27
N ALA A 154 -22.73 -9.35 3.84
CA ALA A 154 -22.15 -8.18 3.19
C ALA A 154 -21.50 -8.57 1.84
N ARG A 155 -20.82 -9.71 1.77
CA ARG A 155 -20.25 -10.21 0.52
C ARG A 155 -21.34 -10.61 -0.48
N LEU A 156 -22.35 -11.34 -0.05
CA LEU A 156 -23.49 -11.71 -0.91
C LEU A 156 -24.19 -10.47 -1.48
N GLU A 157 -24.47 -9.48 -0.63
CA GLU A 157 -25.10 -8.23 -1.06
C GLU A 157 -24.24 -7.45 -2.06
N ALA A 158 -22.92 -7.45 -1.89
CA ALA A 158 -21.99 -6.80 -2.82
C ALA A 158 -21.99 -7.46 -4.20
N GLU A 159 -22.18 -8.78 -4.27
CA GLU A 159 -22.30 -9.56 -5.51
C GLU A 159 -23.75 -9.61 -6.06
N GLY A 160 -24.70 -8.93 -5.42
CA GLY A 160 -26.11 -8.96 -5.81
C GLY A 160 -26.82 -10.29 -5.54
N LEU A 161 -26.23 -11.14 -4.69
CA LEU A 161 -26.76 -12.45 -4.31
C LEU A 161 -27.59 -12.36 -3.04
N LYS A 162 -28.51 -13.31 -2.87
CA LYS A 162 -29.27 -13.50 -1.64
C LYS A 162 -28.81 -14.75 -0.92
N PRO A 163 -28.85 -14.79 0.42
CA PRO A 163 -28.63 -16.04 1.15
C PRO A 163 -29.69 -17.08 0.76
N SER A 164 -29.31 -18.37 0.84
CA SER A 164 -30.28 -19.46 0.67
C SER A 164 -31.28 -19.48 1.84
N HIS A 165 -32.48 -20.02 1.59
CA HIS A 165 -33.40 -20.37 2.66
C HIS A 165 -32.83 -21.54 3.47
N GLU A 166 -33.01 -21.48 4.78
CA GLU A 166 -32.75 -22.62 5.66
C GLU A 166 -33.81 -23.70 5.47
#